data_eb4dc6334ee87c69bbc1c8aba6f81bd8
#
_entry.id   eb4dc6334ee87c69bbc1c8aba6f81bd8
#
_cell.length_a   1.000
_cell.length_b   1.000
_cell.length_c   1.000
_cell.angle_alpha   90.00
_cell.angle_beta   90.00
_cell.angle_gamma   90.00
#
_symmetry.space_group_name_H-M   'P 1'
#
loop_
_entity.id
_entity.type
_entity.pdbx_description
1 polymer ?
#
loop_
_entity_poly.entity_id
_entity_poly.type
_entity_poly.pdbx_seq_one_letter_code
_entity_poly.pdbx_strand_id
1 'polypeptide(L)'
;MSMGASETAYAFTNMIADGQSLASGLINITFNDDYTWSDDRLFNFTAVHEIGHALGLSHSKVEDAVMWPYYEGVIRPMHPDDQAAIHIVYGWKNPRWSRIDANTGTKAIIQVSSTTTTASAIDGLYQLRSTGQILWYNPSNAWISVDANKDTVQITGANGVLYQRHTDGSIYRLTSIGAAWQYIGAASDSVVDIVAAADQIYQRRKDGWIARWSGSGTTWTAIEQPSAQISKQIAVTDKKTLWNLLSSGDVVRSEWPYNTGWQIVDSNTANMAIAVGGEEFYKLQTDGSVVWLDLTAYLWRVIENKGSSAIYGVGIYLYSRHRDGSVWRYTGTPIIWEQLDSVPNSVAVVGGRKGEVWETTSAGDTLKLVS
;
A
#
# COMPACT_ATOMS: atom_id res chain seq x y z
N MET A 1 -37.11 -23.86 -7.77
CA MET A 1 -37.47 -23.62 -9.17
C MET A 1 -36.30 -24.07 -10.01
N SER A 2 -36.44 -25.16 -10.77
CA SER A 2 -35.44 -25.58 -11.75
C SER A 2 -35.47 -24.56 -12.88
N MET A 3 -34.47 -23.72 -12.97
CA MET A 3 -34.24 -23.00 -14.21
C MET A 3 -33.72 -24.02 -15.20
N GLY A 4 -34.48 -24.21 -16.29
CA GLY A 4 -34.06 -25.11 -17.36
C GLY A 4 -32.68 -24.75 -17.88
N ALA A 5 -31.83 -25.75 -18.04
CA ALA A 5 -30.53 -25.56 -18.63
C ALA A 5 -30.71 -24.88 -20.00
N SER A 6 -30.14 -23.67 -20.14
CA SER A 6 -29.98 -23.04 -21.44
C SER A 6 -29.04 -23.96 -22.23
N GLU A 7 -29.43 -24.35 -23.45
CA GLU A 7 -28.62 -25.18 -24.36
C GLU A 7 -27.24 -24.58 -24.68
N THR A 8 -26.91 -23.44 -24.10
CA THR A 8 -25.66 -22.68 -24.32
C THR A 8 -24.75 -22.59 -23.08
N ALA A 9 -25.14 -23.16 -21.94
CA ALA A 9 -24.29 -23.13 -20.76
C ALA A 9 -23.20 -24.21 -20.80
N TYR A 10 -21.96 -23.88 -20.47
CA TYR A 10 -20.84 -24.79 -20.36
C TYR A 10 -20.97 -25.74 -19.16
N ALA A 11 -21.44 -25.21 -18.02
CA ALA A 11 -21.71 -25.98 -16.82
C ALA A 11 -22.76 -25.26 -15.98
N PHE A 12 -23.24 -25.91 -14.93
CA PHE A 12 -24.10 -25.29 -13.93
C PHE A 12 -23.91 -25.91 -12.55
N THR A 13 -24.11 -25.11 -11.53
CA THR A 13 -24.06 -25.53 -10.14
C THR A 13 -25.47 -25.59 -9.57
N ASN A 14 -25.89 -26.76 -9.09
CA ASN A 14 -27.14 -26.93 -8.38
C ASN A 14 -26.95 -26.77 -6.89
N MET A 15 -27.46 -25.67 -6.33
CA MET A 15 -27.62 -25.52 -4.90
C MET A 15 -29.01 -26.06 -4.48
N ILE A 16 -29.03 -27.07 -3.62
CA ILE A 16 -30.27 -27.53 -3.03
C ILE A 16 -30.66 -26.53 -1.95
N ALA A 17 -31.56 -25.61 -2.30
CA ALA A 17 -32.12 -24.62 -1.36
C ALA A 17 -33.23 -25.29 -0.55
N ASP A 18 -32.91 -25.94 0.56
CA ASP A 18 -33.88 -26.45 1.53
C ASP A 18 -33.92 -25.64 2.84
N GLY A 19 -33.26 -24.46 2.85
CA GLY A 19 -33.24 -23.58 4.03
C GLY A 19 -32.38 -24.09 5.18
N GLN A 20 -31.62 -25.17 4.96
CA GLN A 20 -30.67 -25.71 5.92
C GLN A 20 -29.25 -25.24 5.59
N SER A 21 -28.43 -25.08 6.61
CA SER A 21 -27.04 -24.68 6.54
C SER A 21 -26.24 -25.49 5.50
N LEU A 22 -25.33 -24.82 4.76
CA LEU A 22 -24.32 -25.42 3.85
C LEU A 22 -23.54 -26.60 4.46
N ALA A 23 -23.66 -26.88 5.73
CA ALA A 23 -22.95 -27.93 6.43
C ALA A 23 -23.48 -29.36 6.16
N SER A 24 -24.57 -29.55 5.45
CA SER A 24 -25.18 -30.88 5.22
C SER A 24 -25.66 -31.18 3.79
N GLY A 25 -25.50 -30.28 2.83
CA GLY A 25 -25.94 -30.46 1.46
C GLY A 25 -24.83 -30.84 0.48
N LEU A 26 -25.09 -31.82 -0.38
CA LEU A 26 -24.22 -32.08 -1.54
C LEU A 26 -24.47 -30.99 -2.60
N ILE A 27 -23.41 -30.32 -3.02
CA ILE A 27 -23.43 -29.40 -4.14
C ILE A 27 -22.92 -30.15 -5.35
N ASN A 28 -23.71 -30.21 -6.41
CA ASN A 28 -23.34 -30.86 -7.65
C ASN A 28 -22.96 -29.81 -8.70
N ILE A 29 -21.76 -29.94 -9.27
CA ILE A 29 -21.33 -29.20 -10.44
C ILE A 29 -21.49 -30.15 -11.62
N THR A 30 -22.30 -29.76 -12.61
CA THR A 30 -22.56 -30.55 -13.82
C THR A 30 -21.96 -29.85 -15.01
N PHE A 31 -21.06 -30.50 -15.71
CA PHE A 31 -20.48 -29.99 -16.95
C PHE A 31 -21.32 -30.51 -18.14
N ASN A 32 -21.49 -29.65 -19.13
CA ASN A 32 -22.20 -30.00 -20.35
C ASN A 32 -21.28 -30.85 -21.25
N ASP A 33 -21.64 -32.13 -21.49
CA ASP A 33 -20.91 -33.09 -22.30
C ASP A 33 -21.12 -32.92 -23.81
N ASP A 34 -22.01 -32.05 -24.24
CA ASP A 34 -22.10 -31.63 -25.63
C ASP A 34 -20.91 -30.77 -26.09
N TYR A 35 -20.13 -30.23 -25.14
CA TYR A 35 -18.89 -29.49 -25.41
C TYR A 35 -17.66 -30.39 -25.43
N THR A 36 -16.76 -30.11 -26.38
CA THR A 36 -15.46 -30.78 -26.43
C THR A 36 -14.50 -30.10 -25.45
N TRP A 37 -14.25 -30.74 -24.32
CA TRP A 37 -13.35 -30.25 -23.27
C TRP A 37 -11.87 -30.50 -23.60
N SER A 38 -11.45 -30.22 -24.84
CA SER A 38 -10.06 -30.36 -25.30
C SER A 38 -9.19 -29.16 -24.99
N ASP A 39 -9.78 -28.02 -24.60
CA ASP A 39 -9.08 -26.82 -24.14
C ASP A 39 -9.06 -26.80 -22.62
N ASP A 40 -7.90 -27.12 -22.04
CA ASP A 40 -7.69 -27.06 -20.58
C ASP A 40 -8.02 -25.67 -19.97
N ARG A 41 -7.91 -24.62 -20.76
CA ARG A 41 -8.22 -23.26 -20.31
C ARG A 41 -9.72 -23.06 -20.11
N LEU A 42 -10.51 -23.51 -21.08
CA LEU A 42 -11.98 -23.46 -20.97
C LEU A 42 -12.46 -24.31 -19.79
N PHE A 43 -11.95 -25.53 -19.66
CA PHE A 43 -12.31 -26.41 -18.54
C PHE A 43 -11.94 -25.78 -17.20
N ASN A 44 -10.70 -25.31 -17.05
CA ASN A 44 -10.22 -24.70 -15.80
C ASN A 44 -11.01 -23.44 -15.43
N PHE A 45 -11.28 -22.57 -16.41
CA PHE A 45 -12.10 -21.37 -16.16
C PHE A 45 -13.50 -21.78 -15.68
N THR A 46 -14.18 -22.66 -16.41
CA THR A 46 -15.52 -23.12 -16.08
C THR A 46 -15.56 -23.81 -14.71
N ALA A 47 -14.58 -24.67 -14.41
CA ALA A 47 -14.52 -25.35 -13.12
C ALA A 47 -14.36 -24.37 -11.94
N VAL A 48 -13.46 -23.38 -12.06
CA VAL A 48 -13.25 -22.39 -11.01
C VAL A 48 -14.47 -21.47 -10.85
N HIS A 49 -15.13 -21.10 -11.95
CA HIS A 49 -16.39 -20.34 -11.95
C HIS A 49 -17.51 -21.08 -11.20
N GLU A 50 -17.72 -22.35 -11.53
CA GLU A 50 -18.75 -23.18 -10.89
C GLU A 50 -18.44 -23.46 -9.41
N ILE A 51 -17.15 -23.63 -9.06
CA ILE A 51 -16.73 -23.70 -7.66
C ILE A 51 -17.11 -22.39 -6.92
N GLY A 52 -16.97 -21.24 -7.56
CA GLY A 52 -17.43 -19.97 -6.99
C GLY A 52 -18.93 -19.98 -6.68
N HIS A 53 -19.76 -20.51 -7.59
CA HIS A 53 -21.20 -20.71 -7.33
C HIS A 53 -21.45 -21.70 -6.20
N ALA A 54 -20.70 -22.80 -6.15
CA ALA A 54 -20.77 -23.77 -5.07
C ALA A 54 -20.42 -23.16 -3.70
N LEU A 55 -19.58 -22.14 -3.68
CA LEU A 55 -19.25 -21.33 -2.52
C LEU A 55 -20.25 -20.21 -2.25
N GLY A 56 -21.36 -20.12 -2.97
CA GLY A 56 -22.43 -19.14 -2.77
C GLY A 56 -22.22 -17.79 -3.48
N LEU A 57 -21.27 -17.69 -4.39
CA LEU A 57 -21.05 -16.45 -5.16
C LEU A 57 -22.05 -16.35 -6.29
N SER A 58 -22.54 -15.15 -6.53
CA SER A 58 -23.31 -14.80 -7.75
C SER A 58 -22.37 -14.33 -8.85
N HIS A 59 -22.90 -14.20 -10.07
CA HIS A 59 -22.15 -13.60 -11.18
C HIS A 59 -21.65 -12.19 -10.83
N SER A 60 -20.43 -11.90 -11.22
CA SER A 60 -19.83 -10.56 -11.17
C SER A 60 -20.32 -9.70 -12.33
N LYS A 61 -20.30 -8.39 -12.14
CA LYS A 61 -20.46 -7.38 -13.21
C LYS A 61 -19.12 -6.87 -13.74
N VAL A 62 -18.02 -7.37 -13.21
CA VAL A 62 -16.64 -7.01 -13.59
C VAL A 62 -16.14 -8.02 -14.60
N GLU A 63 -15.84 -7.57 -15.81
CA GLU A 63 -15.46 -8.43 -16.95
C GLU A 63 -14.19 -9.26 -16.68
N ASP A 64 -13.26 -8.74 -15.87
CA ASP A 64 -12.02 -9.44 -15.51
C ASP A 64 -12.14 -10.40 -14.32
N ALA A 65 -13.30 -10.49 -13.67
CA ALA A 65 -13.52 -11.40 -12.56
C ALA A 65 -13.72 -12.85 -13.03
N VAL A 66 -13.35 -13.82 -12.18
CA VAL A 66 -13.65 -15.24 -12.40
C VAL A 66 -15.16 -15.49 -12.46
N MET A 67 -15.93 -14.75 -11.65
CA MET A 67 -17.39 -14.83 -11.61
C MET A 67 -18.08 -14.04 -12.73
N TRP A 68 -17.35 -13.53 -13.73
CA TRP A 68 -17.93 -13.00 -14.96
C TRP A 68 -18.60 -14.11 -15.76
N PRO A 69 -19.87 -13.94 -16.22
CA PRO A 69 -20.65 -15.06 -16.78
C PRO A 69 -20.23 -15.53 -18.17
N TYR A 70 -19.26 -14.85 -18.80
CA TYR A 70 -18.88 -15.16 -20.18
C TYR A 70 -17.39 -15.52 -20.25
N TYR A 71 -17.08 -16.63 -20.94
CA TYR A 71 -15.71 -17.01 -21.24
C TYR A 71 -15.19 -16.29 -22.48
N GLU A 72 -14.04 -15.65 -22.38
CA GLU A 72 -13.43 -14.85 -23.45
C GLU A 72 -12.08 -15.41 -23.93
N GLY A 73 -11.82 -16.70 -23.72
CA GLY A 73 -10.61 -17.38 -24.20
C GLY A 73 -9.38 -17.20 -23.32
N VAL A 74 -9.51 -16.60 -22.13
CA VAL A 74 -8.41 -16.35 -21.20
C VAL A 74 -8.68 -16.97 -19.84
N ILE A 75 -7.63 -17.51 -19.20
CA ILE A 75 -7.67 -17.88 -17.78
C ILE A 75 -7.41 -16.59 -17.01
N ARG A 76 -8.32 -16.23 -16.11
CA ARG A 76 -8.19 -15.06 -15.25
C ARG A 76 -7.72 -15.48 -13.86
N PRO A 77 -6.78 -14.74 -13.27
CA PRO A 77 -6.50 -14.87 -11.84
C PRO A 77 -7.74 -14.44 -11.06
N MET A 78 -7.84 -14.87 -9.80
CA MET A 78 -8.91 -14.42 -8.91
C MET A 78 -8.87 -12.90 -8.78
N HIS A 79 -9.91 -12.24 -9.29
CA HIS A 79 -10.02 -10.79 -9.26
C HIS A 79 -10.35 -10.29 -7.84
N PRO A 80 -9.99 -9.06 -7.45
CA PRO A 80 -10.39 -8.47 -6.16
C PRO A 80 -11.90 -8.52 -5.89
N ASP A 81 -12.74 -8.44 -6.92
CA ASP A 81 -14.20 -8.58 -6.80
C ASP A 81 -14.62 -9.99 -6.34
N ASP A 82 -14.01 -11.03 -6.88
CA ASP A 82 -14.23 -12.43 -6.45
C ASP A 82 -13.80 -12.64 -5.00
N GLN A 83 -12.64 -12.09 -4.63
CA GLN A 83 -12.12 -12.16 -3.25
C GLN A 83 -13.07 -11.43 -2.28
N ALA A 84 -13.54 -10.25 -2.66
CA ALA A 84 -14.47 -9.49 -1.86
C ALA A 84 -15.81 -10.24 -1.67
N ALA A 85 -16.31 -10.88 -2.72
CA ALA A 85 -17.54 -11.66 -2.66
C ALA A 85 -17.40 -12.86 -1.70
N ILE A 86 -16.26 -13.60 -1.76
CA ILE A 86 -15.94 -14.65 -0.78
C ILE A 86 -15.92 -14.11 0.65
N HIS A 87 -15.30 -12.95 0.86
CA HIS A 87 -15.22 -12.34 2.19
C HIS A 87 -16.58 -11.87 2.71
N ILE A 88 -17.49 -11.44 1.83
CA ILE A 88 -18.87 -11.11 2.22
C ILE A 88 -19.62 -12.36 2.73
N VAL A 89 -19.42 -13.50 2.06
CA VAL A 89 -20.10 -14.76 2.40
C VAL A 89 -19.52 -15.44 3.64
N TYR A 90 -18.19 -15.50 3.73
CA TYR A 90 -17.48 -16.31 4.75
C TYR A 90 -16.78 -15.48 5.83
N GLY A 91 -16.81 -14.16 5.70
CA GLY A 91 -16.03 -13.26 6.54
C GLY A 91 -14.55 -13.23 6.15
N TRP A 92 -13.86 -12.22 6.65
CA TRP A 92 -12.41 -12.13 6.52
C TRP A 92 -11.75 -13.15 7.46
N LYS A 93 -10.72 -13.85 6.97
CA LYS A 93 -9.84 -14.59 7.88
C LYS A 93 -9.26 -13.57 8.86
N ASN A 94 -9.60 -13.68 10.14
CA ASN A 94 -9.04 -12.77 11.15
C ASN A 94 -7.52 -12.79 11.06
N PRO A 95 -6.89 -11.73 10.60
CA PRO A 95 -5.44 -11.69 10.52
C PRO A 95 -4.88 -11.81 11.94
N ARG A 96 -3.86 -12.62 12.08
CA ARG A 96 -3.18 -12.78 13.37
C ARG A 96 -2.00 -11.83 13.41
N TRP A 97 -2.00 -10.98 14.40
CA TRP A 97 -0.86 -10.13 14.68
C TRP A 97 0.07 -10.81 15.67
N SER A 98 1.35 -10.84 15.34
CA SER A 98 2.41 -11.31 16.24
C SER A 98 3.23 -10.12 16.72
N ARG A 99 3.33 -9.95 18.02
CA ARG A 99 4.16 -8.90 18.59
C ARG A 99 5.64 -9.29 18.45
N ILE A 100 6.39 -8.47 17.69
CA ILE A 100 7.82 -8.65 17.45
C ILE A 100 8.67 -7.70 18.30
N ASP A 101 8.08 -6.67 18.89
CA ASP A 101 8.71 -5.78 19.86
C ASP A 101 7.66 -5.22 20.83
N ALA A 102 8.00 -5.23 22.12
CA ALA A 102 7.17 -4.71 23.21
C ALA A 102 7.72 -3.38 23.77
N ASN A 103 8.52 -2.64 22.99
CA ASN A 103 9.18 -1.45 23.48
C ASN A 103 8.33 -0.21 23.28
N THR A 104 7.99 0.45 24.37
CA THR A 104 7.17 1.67 24.42
C THR A 104 7.84 2.90 23.75
N GLY A 105 9.10 2.79 23.34
CA GLY A 105 9.86 3.90 22.76
C GLY A 105 9.88 3.93 21.22
N THR A 106 9.05 3.17 20.54
CA THR A 106 8.97 3.22 19.07
C THR A 106 8.37 4.54 18.60
N LYS A 107 9.12 5.26 17.77
CA LYS A 107 8.71 6.52 17.16
C LYS A 107 8.22 6.31 15.73
N ALA A 108 8.91 5.48 14.98
CA ALA A 108 8.56 5.16 13.59
C ALA A 108 9.09 3.78 13.21
N ILE A 109 8.43 3.15 12.26
CA ILE A 109 8.92 1.95 11.55
C ILE A 109 8.92 2.22 10.06
N ILE A 110 9.88 1.65 9.35
CA ILE A 110 9.93 1.68 7.88
C ILE A 110 10.42 0.33 7.36
N GLN A 111 10.03 -0.02 6.15
CA GLN A 111 10.59 -1.14 5.41
C GLN A 111 11.53 -0.62 4.33
N VAL A 112 12.76 -1.12 4.32
CA VAL A 112 13.70 -0.93 3.20
C VAL A 112 13.70 -2.19 2.35
N SER A 113 13.53 -2.03 1.05
CA SER A 113 13.56 -3.14 0.10
C SER A 113 14.32 -2.72 -1.15
N SER A 114 15.17 -3.63 -1.65
CA SER A 114 15.81 -3.44 -2.95
C SER A 114 14.85 -3.77 -4.09
N THR A 115 15.07 -3.13 -5.24
CA THR A 115 14.30 -3.43 -6.47
C THR A 115 14.88 -4.63 -7.23
N THR A 116 16.08 -5.10 -6.85
CA THR A 116 16.71 -6.26 -7.44
C THR A 116 16.13 -7.57 -6.90
N THR A 117 16.22 -8.63 -7.69
CA THR A 117 15.79 -9.98 -7.28
C THR A 117 16.65 -10.56 -6.15
N THR A 118 17.85 -10.02 -5.96
CA THR A 118 18.76 -10.38 -4.86
C THR A 118 18.53 -9.41 -3.71
N ALA A 119 18.16 -9.94 -2.54
CA ALA A 119 18.02 -9.13 -1.34
C ALA A 119 19.33 -8.42 -1.01
N SER A 120 19.28 -7.13 -0.75
CA SER A 120 20.42 -6.36 -0.27
C SER A 120 20.66 -6.68 1.21
N ALA A 121 21.94 -6.60 1.64
CA ALA A 121 22.31 -6.80 3.04
C ALA A 121 21.64 -5.80 4.01
N ILE A 122 20.96 -4.80 3.50
CA ILE A 122 20.25 -3.77 4.27
C ILE A 122 18.72 -3.89 4.16
N ASP A 123 18.21 -4.83 3.37
CA ASP A 123 16.76 -5.03 3.27
C ASP A 123 16.21 -5.52 4.61
N GLY A 124 15.07 -4.98 5.00
CA GLY A 124 14.43 -5.36 6.24
C GLY A 124 13.61 -4.25 6.89
N LEU A 125 13.03 -4.58 8.03
CA LEU A 125 12.27 -3.65 8.86
C LEU A 125 13.23 -2.86 9.77
N TYR A 126 13.05 -1.55 9.80
CA TYR A 126 13.78 -0.65 10.68
C TYR A 126 12.84 0.05 11.63
N GLN A 127 13.34 0.32 12.82
CA GLN A 127 12.64 1.03 13.87
C GLN A 127 13.49 2.22 14.32
N LEU A 128 12.90 3.40 14.32
CA LEU A 128 13.43 4.58 14.99
C LEU A 128 12.83 4.66 16.38
N ARG A 129 13.68 4.73 17.39
CA ARG A 129 13.29 4.94 18.77
C ARG A 129 13.11 6.42 19.10
N SER A 130 12.35 6.72 20.13
CA SER A 130 12.22 8.08 20.69
C SER A 130 13.54 8.66 21.18
N THR A 131 14.51 7.79 21.49
CA THR A 131 15.89 8.14 21.86
C THR A 131 16.78 8.51 20.68
N GLY A 132 16.29 8.40 19.43
CA GLY A 132 17.09 8.57 18.21
C GLY A 132 17.78 7.29 17.72
N GLN A 133 17.83 6.24 18.52
CA GLN A 133 18.43 4.97 18.13
C GLN A 133 17.68 4.33 16.95
N ILE A 134 18.45 3.78 16.00
CA ILE A 134 17.92 2.99 14.88
C ILE A 134 18.21 1.50 15.11
N LEU A 135 17.16 0.68 15.03
CA LEU A 135 17.25 -0.77 15.11
C LEU A 135 16.84 -1.38 13.77
N TRP A 136 17.41 -2.52 13.46
CA TRP A 136 17.09 -3.37 12.30
C TRP A 136 16.57 -4.72 12.78
N TYR A 137 15.41 -5.13 12.27
CA TYR A 137 14.88 -6.47 12.48
C TYR A 137 15.47 -7.40 11.45
N ASN A 138 16.38 -8.24 11.87
CA ASN A 138 17.16 -9.10 10.99
C ASN A 138 16.39 -10.36 10.56
N PRO A 139 16.84 -11.09 9.54
CA PRO A 139 16.23 -12.35 9.11
C PRO A 139 16.16 -13.45 10.18
N SER A 140 16.97 -13.37 11.24
CA SER A 140 16.94 -14.29 12.38
C SER A 140 15.93 -13.86 13.47
N ASN A 141 15.04 -12.93 13.16
CA ASN A 141 13.99 -12.40 14.05
C ASN A 141 14.55 -11.71 15.32
N ALA A 142 15.68 -11.03 15.19
CA ALA A 142 16.28 -10.26 16.28
C ALA A 142 16.46 -8.80 15.90
N TRP A 143 16.26 -7.90 16.87
CA TRP A 143 16.54 -6.48 16.74
C TRP A 143 18.01 -6.21 17.00
N ILE A 144 18.68 -5.59 16.03
CA ILE A 144 20.11 -5.22 16.08
C ILE A 144 20.24 -3.71 15.99
N SER A 145 21.06 -3.12 16.87
CA SER A 145 21.36 -1.69 16.79
C SER A 145 22.19 -1.37 15.56
N VAL A 146 21.68 -0.48 14.73
CA VAL A 146 22.34 0.03 13.51
C VAL A 146 22.99 1.38 13.77
N ASP A 147 22.34 2.20 14.60
CA ASP A 147 22.84 3.49 15.04
C ASP A 147 22.31 3.81 16.43
N ALA A 148 23.21 4.31 17.29
CA ALA A 148 22.88 4.77 18.64
C ALA A 148 22.85 6.29 18.77
N ASN A 149 22.87 7.00 17.65
CA ASN A 149 22.85 8.46 17.64
C ASN A 149 21.50 8.99 18.20
N LYS A 150 21.58 9.94 19.10
CA LYS A 150 20.41 10.55 19.75
C LYS A 150 19.78 11.67 18.93
N ASP A 151 20.45 12.16 17.91
CA ASP A 151 20.01 13.29 17.10
C ASP A 151 19.09 12.88 15.94
N THR A 152 18.95 11.57 15.69
CA THR A 152 18.07 11.07 14.62
C THR A 152 16.60 11.34 14.94
N VAL A 153 15.93 12.03 14.03
CA VAL A 153 14.52 12.41 14.19
C VAL A 153 13.61 11.81 13.12
N GLN A 154 14.18 11.31 12.02
CA GLN A 154 13.45 10.67 10.94
C GLN A 154 14.33 9.66 10.22
N ILE A 155 13.73 8.56 9.77
CA ILE A 155 14.32 7.58 8.86
C ILE A 155 13.41 7.39 7.65
N THR A 156 14.00 7.07 6.51
CA THR A 156 13.34 6.66 5.28
C THR A 156 14.25 5.73 4.49
N GLY A 157 13.70 4.96 3.56
CA GLY A 157 14.55 4.08 2.77
C GLY A 157 13.90 3.61 1.48
N ALA A 158 14.71 3.40 0.47
CA ALA A 158 14.31 2.83 -0.81
C ALA A 158 15.50 2.18 -1.50
N ASN A 159 15.22 1.19 -2.33
CA ASN A 159 16.19 0.52 -3.19
C ASN A 159 17.49 0.09 -2.47
N GLY A 160 17.33 -0.53 -1.29
CA GLY A 160 18.48 -1.03 -0.52
C GLY A 160 19.35 0.06 0.10
N VAL A 161 18.82 1.25 0.32
CA VAL A 161 19.51 2.35 1.02
C VAL A 161 18.63 2.86 2.15
N LEU A 162 19.21 2.98 3.33
CA LEU A 162 18.60 3.62 4.51
C LEU A 162 19.14 5.04 4.64
N TYR A 163 18.25 5.97 4.94
CA TYR A 163 18.56 7.37 5.20
C TYR A 163 18.08 7.79 6.57
N GLN A 164 18.81 8.68 7.21
CA GLN A 164 18.41 9.33 8.44
C GLN A 164 18.57 10.85 8.35
N ARG A 165 17.68 11.56 9.02
CA ARG A 165 17.77 13.01 9.22
C ARG A 165 17.91 13.29 10.70
N HIS A 166 18.84 14.18 11.03
CA HIS A 166 19.09 14.65 12.38
C HIS A 166 18.30 15.92 12.71
N THR A 167 18.31 16.32 13.97
CA THR A 167 17.63 17.51 14.49
C THR A 167 18.13 18.81 13.86
N ASP A 168 19.42 18.87 13.48
CA ASP A 168 20.05 20.00 12.79
C ASP A 168 19.77 20.03 11.27
N GLY A 169 18.96 19.06 10.77
CA GLY A 169 18.63 18.91 9.36
C GLY A 169 19.68 18.15 8.54
N SER A 170 20.80 17.75 9.13
CA SER A 170 21.80 16.95 8.43
C SER A 170 21.24 15.58 8.02
N ILE A 171 21.65 15.11 6.83
CA ILE A 171 21.15 13.87 6.24
C ILE A 171 22.32 12.91 5.98
N TYR A 172 22.12 11.67 6.35
CA TYR A 172 23.11 10.60 6.16
C TYR A 172 22.44 9.41 5.45
N ARG A 173 23.28 8.61 4.77
CA ARG A 173 22.85 7.36 4.14
C ARG A 173 23.70 6.18 4.59
N LEU A 174 23.08 5.00 4.58
CA LEU A 174 23.70 3.71 4.86
C LEU A 174 23.34 2.73 3.73
N THR A 175 24.33 2.03 3.18
CA THR A 175 24.15 1.07 2.07
C THR A 175 24.45 -0.37 2.47
N SER A 176 24.99 -0.59 3.68
CA SER A 176 25.27 -1.91 4.22
C SER A 176 25.28 -1.85 5.75
N ILE A 177 24.73 -2.86 6.40
CA ILE A 177 24.78 -2.98 7.87
C ILE A 177 26.23 -3.13 8.30
N GLY A 178 26.62 -2.36 9.31
CA GLY A 178 28.00 -2.30 9.82
C GLY A 178 28.93 -1.37 9.08
N ALA A 179 28.52 -0.78 7.96
CA ALA A 179 29.28 0.27 7.30
C ALA A 179 29.15 1.62 8.05
N ALA A 180 30.05 2.54 7.77
CA ALA A 180 29.94 3.91 8.28
C ALA A 180 28.82 4.67 7.55
N TRP A 181 28.05 5.46 8.30
CA TRP A 181 27.10 6.39 7.74
C TRP A 181 27.81 7.47 6.91
N GLN A 182 27.34 7.63 5.69
CA GLN A 182 27.86 8.67 4.79
C GLN A 182 27.01 9.93 4.91
N TYR A 183 27.64 11.05 5.26
CA TYR A 183 27.03 12.37 5.21
C TYR A 183 26.78 12.79 3.76
N ILE A 184 25.55 13.18 3.45
CA ILE A 184 25.13 13.61 2.11
C ILE A 184 24.66 15.05 2.07
N GLY A 185 24.79 15.76 3.18
CA GLY A 185 24.56 17.20 3.25
C GLY A 185 23.18 17.60 3.76
N ALA A 186 22.83 18.84 3.43
CA ALA A 186 21.64 19.54 3.86
C ALA A 186 21.65 19.94 5.35
N ALA A 187 22.81 20.20 5.93
CA ALA A 187 22.90 20.81 7.24
C ALA A 187 22.19 22.19 7.24
N SER A 188 20.88 22.14 7.39
CA SER A 188 20.04 23.31 7.54
C SER A 188 18.88 22.90 8.43
N ASP A 189 18.70 23.59 9.54
CA ASP A 189 17.56 23.44 10.46
C ASP A 189 16.21 23.69 9.77
N SER A 190 16.24 24.17 8.54
CA SER A 190 15.06 24.32 7.69
C SER A 190 14.52 23.01 7.10
N VAL A 191 15.33 21.93 7.06
CA VAL A 191 14.87 20.62 6.54
C VAL A 191 13.95 19.98 7.57
N VAL A 192 12.70 19.75 7.15
CA VAL A 192 11.64 19.21 8.03
C VAL A 192 11.23 17.79 7.67
N ASP A 193 11.56 17.33 6.45
CA ASP A 193 11.12 16.04 5.96
C ASP A 193 12.07 15.46 4.91
N ILE A 194 12.23 14.14 4.87
CA ILE A 194 12.95 13.40 3.84
C ILE A 194 12.11 12.24 3.33
N VAL A 195 12.07 12.06 2.02
CA VAL A 195 11.35 10.97 1.36
C VAL A 195 12.28 10.27 0.38
N ALA A 196 12.44 8.97 0.54
CA ALA A 196 13.18 8.12 -0.41
C ALA A 196 12.20 7.32 -1.24
N ALA A 197 12.41 7.29 -2.55
CA ALA A 197 11.65 6.47 -3.49
C ALA A 197 12.51 6.11 -4.70
N ALA A 198 12.31 4.94 -5.26
CA ALA A 198 13.15 4.40 -6.33
C ALA A 198 14.65 4.46 -5.95
N ASP A 199 15.47 5.14 -6.71
CA ASP A 199 16.90 5.35 -6.48
C ASP A 199 17.23 6.78 -6.00
N GLN A 200 16.23 7.52 -5.53
CA GLN A 200 16.35 8.94 -5.20
C GLN A 200 15.96 9.21 -3.74
N ILE A 201 16.52 10.31 -3.20
CA ILE A 201 16.04 10.92 -1.95
C ILE A 201 15.74 12.39 -2.19
N TYR A 202 14.66 12.84 -1.55
CA TYR A 202 14.16 14.20 -1.58
C TYR A 202 14.13 14.77 -0.17
N GLN A 203 14.37 16.08 -0.05
CA GLN A 203 14.16 16.82 1.18
C GLN A 203 13.10 17.87 0.97
N ARG A 204 12.32 18.16 1.98
CA ARG A 204 11.38 19.26 2.07
C ARG A 204 11.77 20.18 3.22
N ARG A 205 11.75 21.48 2.97
CA ARG A 205 12.14 22.51 3.93
C ARG A 205 10.91 23.21 4.51
N LYS A 206 11.11 23.94 5.64
CA LYS A 206 10.05 24.74 6.30
C LYS A 206 9.44 25.80 5.38
N ASP A 207 10.27 26.39 4.49
CA ASP A 207 9.85 27.38 3.51
C ASP A 207 9.11 26.78 2.32
N GLY A 208 8.90 25.45 2.31
CA GLY A 208 8.22 24.72 1.26
C GLY A 208 9.12 24.27 0.13
N TRP A 209 10.40 24.65 0.11
CA TRP A 209 11.33 24.20 -0.92
C TRP A 209 11.53 22.68 -0.86
N ILE A 210 11.57 22.10 -2.06
CA ILE A 210 11.91 20.68 -2.27
C ILE A 210 13.22 20.63 -3.03
N ALA A 211 14.11 19.75 -2.61
CA ALA A 211 15.34 19.47 -3.33
C ALA A 211 15.58 17.96 -3.41
N ARG A 212 16.26 17.55 -4.47
CA ARG A 212 16.69 16.18 -4.72
C ARG A 212 18.19 16.08 -4.57
N TRP A 213 18.68 15.02 -3.95
CA TRP A 213 20.12 14.76 -3.87
C TRP A 213 20.67 14.41 -5.26
N SER A 214 21.85 14.93 -5.61
CA SER A 214 22.51 14.71 -6.90
C SER A 214 22.98 13.27 -7.15
N GLY A 215 23.01 12.43 -6.10
CA GLY A 215 23.52 11.06 -6.13
C GLY A 215 24.97 10.94 -5.68
N SER A 216 25.68 12.06 -5.51
CA SER A 216 27.09 12.08 -5.05
C SER A 216 27.39 13.31 -4.20
N GLY A 217 28.38 13.18 -3.32
CA GLY A 217 28.83 14.26 -2.44
C GLY A 217 27.70 14.82 -1.59
N THR A 218 27.71 16.15 -1.39
CA THR A 218 26.74 16.88 -0.56
C THR A 218 25.88 17.83 -1.37
N THR A 219 25.78 17.63 -2.67
CA THR A 219 25.05 18.54 -3.59
C THR A 219 23.59 18.14 -3.70
N TRP A 220 22.72 19.12 -3.55
CA TRP A 220 21.28 18.99 -3.73
C TRP A 220 20.78 19.92 -4.82
N THR A 221 19.95 19.40 -5.71
CA THR A 221 19.35 20.17 -6.79
C THR A 221 17.95 20.63 -6.36
N ALA A 222 17.71 21.93 -6.31
CA ALA A 222 16.39 22.46 -6.02
C ALA A 222 15.43 22.08 -7.16
N ILE A 223 14.21 21.70 -6.77
CA ILE A 223 13.08 21.51 -7.69
C ILE A 223 12.24 22.77 -7.57
N GLU A 224 11.99 23.44 -8.70
CA GLU A 224 11.24 24.68 -8.74
C GLU A 224 9.88 24.53 -8.04
N GLN A 225 9.56 25.46 -7.14
CA GLN A 225 8.30 25.42 -6.41
C GLN A 225 7.19 26.12 -7.21
N PRO A 226 5.96 25.57 -7.20
CA PRO A 226 4.82 26.34 -7.68
C PRO A 226 4.62 27.53 -6.77
N SER A 227 4.74 28.72 -7.31
CA SER A 227 4.67 30.05 -6.67
C SER A 227 4.05 30.11 -5.26
N ALA A 228 4.77 30.72 -4.32
CA ALA A 228 4.30 31.26 -3.00
C ALA A 228 3.57 30.30 -2.02
N GLN A 229 3.32 29.04 -2.38
CA GLN A 229 2.62 28.10 -1.51
C GLN A 229 3.58 27.11 -0.87
N ILE A 230 3.40 26.91 0.43
CA ILE A 230 4.26 26.02 1.21
C ILE A 230 3.89 24.55 0.97
N SER A 231 4.87 23.72 0.64
CA SER A 231 4.71 22.27 0.60
C SER A 231 4.39 21.72 1.99
N LYS A 232 3.29 21.00 2.11
CA LYS A 232 2.85 20.36 3.36
C LYS A 232 3.32 18.91 3.42
N GLN A 233 3.24 18.19 2.31
CA GLN A 233 3.63 16.79 2.21
C GLN A 233 4.08 16.47 0.79
N ILE A 234 5.08 15.59 0.66
CA ILE A 234 5.50 15.04 -0.63
C ILE A 234 5.38 13.54 -0.64
N ALA A 235 5.10 12.98 -1.80
CA ALA A 235 5.12 11.55 -2.09
C ALA A 235 5.72 11.31 -3.47
N VAL A 236 6.40 10.19 -3.68
CA VAL A 236 7.10 9.91 -4.93
C VAL A 236 6.81 8.48 -5.35
N THR A 237 6.41 8.29 -6.62
CA THR A 237 6.19 6.96 -7.20
C THR A 237 7.50 6.27 -7.60
N ASP A 238 7.43 4.98 -7.91
CA ASP A 238 8.57 4.22 -8.43
C ASP A 238 9.10 4.76 -9.78
N LYS A 239 8.24 5.37 -10.61
CA LYS A 239 8.63 6.08 -11.85
C LYS A 239 9.12 7.51 -11.63
N LYS A 240 9.30 7.89 -10.35
CA LYS A 240 9.82 9.22 -9.97
C LYS A 240 8.86 10.37 -10.27
N THR A 241 7.55 10.11 -10.35
CA THR A 241 6.57 11.21 -10.31
C THR A 241 6.54 11.77 -8.90
N LEU A 242 6.86 13.03 -8.77
CA LEU A 242 6.84 13.75 -7.49
C LEU A 242 5.48 14.43 -7.32
N TRP A 243 4.79 14.06 -6.26
CA TRP A 243 3.52 14.63 -5.83
C TRP A 243 3.74 15.54 -4.64
N ASN A 244 3.05 16.65 -4.61
CA ASN A 244 3.15 17.63 -3.54
C ASN A 244 1.77 18.12 -3.14
N LEU A 245 1.44 17.97 -1.87
CA LEU A 245 0.28 18.59 -1.24
C LEU A 245 0.71 19.94 -0.69
N LEU A 246 0.08 20.98 -1.14
CA LEU A 246 0.34 22.37 -0.72
C LEU A 246 -0.48 22.75 0.50
N SER A 247 -0.07 23.81 1.18
CA SER A 247 -0.78 24.33 2.35
C SER A 247 -2.20 24.83 2.03
N SER A 248 -2.47 25.20 0.79
CA SER A 248 -3.82 25.52 0.29
C SER A 248 -4.76 24.31 0.19
N GLY A 249 -4.21 23.10 0.18
CA GLY A 249 -4.93 21.88 -0.17
C GLY A 249 -4.77 21.48 -1.63
N ASP A 250 -4.15 22.31 -2.47
CA ASP A 250 -3.87 21.94 -3.85
C ASP A 250 -2.92 20.74 -3.90
N VAL A 251 -3.19 19.82 -4.83
CA VAL A 251 -2.31 18.72 -5.18
C VAL A 251 -1.68 19.03 -6.52
N VAL A 252 -0.36 19.04 -6.54
CA VAL A 252 0.43 19.28 -7.75
C VAL A 252 1.39 18.13 -7.98
N ARG A 253 1.75 17.88 -9.24
CA ARG A 253 2.74 16.86 -9.61
C ARG A 253 3.79 17.42 -10.55
N SER A 254 4.97 16.83 -10.52
CA SER A 254 6.05 17.06 -11.47
C SER A 254 6.69 15.73 -11.82
N GLU A 255 7.00 15.54 -13.10
CA GLU A 255 7.58 14.30 -13.61
C GLU A 255 9.08 14.44 -13.82
N TRP A 256 9.79 13.31 -13.62
CA TRP A 256 11.22 13.27 -13.91
C TRP A 256 11.51 13.66 -15.36
N PRO A 257 12.53 14.49 -15.64
CA PRO A 257 13.56 15.06 -14.75
C PRO A 257 13.19 16.37 -14.03
N TYR A 258 11.93 16.71 -13.86
CA TYR A 258 11.38 17.90 -13.15
C TYR A 258 11.69 19.25 -13.86
N ASN A 259 11.85 19.22 -15.15
CA ASN A 259 12.14 20.41 -15.98
C ASN A 259 10.89 20.97 -16.68
N THR A 260 9.75 20.33 -16.55
CA THR A 260 8.46 20.75 -17.12
C THR A 260 7.60 21.59 -16.18
N GLY A 261 8.12 21.83 -14.97
CA GLY A 261 7.38 22.53 -13.92
C GLY A 261 6.32 21.66 -13.23
N TRP A 262 5.50 22.31 -12.42
CA TRP A 262 4.42 21.68 -11.66
C TRP A 262 3.09 21.78 -12.39
N GLN A 263 2.35 20.69 -12.42
CA GLN A 263 0.98 20.63 -12.92
C GLN A 263 0.01 20.55 -11.73
N ILE A 264 -0.97 21.44 -11.69
CA ILE A 264 -2.07 21.37 -10.74
C ILE A 264 -2.98 20.21 -11.19
N VAL A 265 -3.20 19.26 -10.30
CA VAL A 265 -4.03 18.08 -10.55
C VAL A 265 -5.36 18.18 -9.80
N ASP A 266 -5.35 18.86 -8.66
CA ASP A 266 -6.55 19.09 -7.85
C ASP A 266 -6.41 20.37 -7.01
N SER A 267 -7.47 21.15 -6.94
CA SER A 267 -7.54 22.40 -6.16
C SER A 267 -8.60 22.33 -5.04
N ASN A 268 -8.69 21.19 -4.38
CA ASN A 268 -9.65 20.98 -3.31
C ASN A 268 -9.03 21.27 -1.94
N THR A 269 -9.52 22.30 -1.25
CA THR A 269 -9.06 22.70 0.08
C THR A 269 -9.29 21.66 1.17
N ALA A 270 -10.14 20.65 0.92
CA ALA A 270 -10.37 19.54 1.84
C ALA A 270 -9.27 18.47 1.82
N ASN A 271 -8.29 18.55 0.93
CA ASN A 271 -7.20 17.59 0.88
C ASN A 271 -6.31 17.72 2.14
N MET A 272 -6.18 16.63 2.89
CA MET A 272 -5.51 16.58 4.18
C MET A 272 -4.15 15.85 4.12
N ALA A 273 -4.09 14.76 3.38
CA ALA A 273 -2.88 13.94 3.20
C ALA A 273 -2.88 13.29 1.81
N ILE A 274 -1.68 12.88 1.37
CA ILE A 274 -1.46 12.15 0.12
C ILE A 274 -0.66 10.88 0.37
N ALA A 275 -0.87 9.87 -0.46
CA ALA A 275 -0.10 8.63 -0.46
C ALA A 275 0.07 8.11 -1.88
N VAL A 276 1.15 7.35 -2.11
CA VAL A 276 1.38 6.60 -3.35
C VAL A 276 1.56 5.13 -3.04
N GLY A 277 0.95 4.27 -3.82
CA GLY A 277 1.13 2.82 -3.77
C GLY A 277 1.50 2.33 -5.17
N GLY A 278 2.77 1.94 -5.37
CA GLY A 278 3.32 1.72 -6.71
C GLY A 278 3.28 3.02 -7.54
N GLU A 279 2.53 2.99 -8.62
CA GLU A 279 2.31 4.17 -9.48
C GLU A 279 0.98 4.89 -9.18
N GLU A 280 0.16 4.30 -8.32
CA GLU A 280 -1.16 4.82 -7.98
C GLU A 280 -1.07 5.97 -6.97
N PHE A 281 -1.91 6.99 -7.17
CA PHE A 281 -1.98 8.15 -6.31
C PHE A 281 -3.31 8.21 -5.56
N TYR A 282 -3.21 8.48 -4.26
CA TYR A 282 -4.34 8.57 -3.36
C TYR A 282 -4.28 9.84 -2.53
N LYS A 283 -5.44 10.35 -2.18
CA LYS A 283 -5.57 11.47 -1.23
C LYS A 283 -6.62 11.17 -0.17
N LEU A 284 -6.36 11.67 1.03
CA LEU A 284 -7.30 11.67 2.14
C LEU A 284 -7.88 13.07 2.29
N GLN A 285 -9.19 13.15 2.44
CA GLN A 285 -9.89 14.40 2.68
C GLN A 285 -10.21 14.60 4.17
N THR A 286 -10.48 15.84 4.57
CA THR A 286 -10.76 16.21 5.98
C THR A 286 -12.01 15.53 6.55
N ASP A 287 -12.95 15.12 5.71
CA ASP A 287 -14.13 14.36 6.12
C ASP A 287 -13.84 12.86 6.35
N GLY A 288 -12.64 12.39 6.00
CA GLY A 288 -12.21 11.00 6.11
C GLY A 288 -12.46 10.17 4.85
N SER A 289 -12.87 10.78 3.76
CA SER A 289 -12.98 10.11 2.46
C SER A 289 -11.61 9.87 1.86
N VAL A 290 -11.39 8.69 1.27
CA VAL A 290 -10.20 8.37 0.48
C VAL A 290 -10.57 8.38 -0.99
N VAL A 291 -9.75 9.09 -1.77
CA VAL A 291 -9.99 9.31 -3.20
C VAL A 291 -8.77 8.87 -3.99
N TRP A 292 -8.99 8.07 -5.01
CA TRP A 292 -7.99 7.57 -5.94
C TRP A 292 -8.04 8.36 -7.25
N LEU A 293 -6.89 8.65 -7.83
CA LEU A 293 -6.77 9.21 -9.18
C LEU A 293 -6.60 8.07 -10.19
N ASP A 294 -7.64 7.82 -10.96
CA ASP A 294 -7.55 6.97 -12.14
C ASP A 294 -6.77 7.72 -13.24
N LEU A 295 -5.48 7.42 -13.37
CA LEU A 295 -4.59 8.06 -14.33
C LEU A 295 -4.92 7.73 -15.78
N THR A 296 -5.65 6.66 -16.04
CA THR A 296 -6.07 6.27 -17.39
C THR A 296 -7.25 7.12 -17.87
N ALA A 297 -8.24 7.29 -16.98
CA ALA A 297 -9.43 8.08 -17.28
C ALA A 297 -9.28 9.56 -16.88
N TYR A 298 -8.24 9.93 -16.17
CA TYR A 298 -8.06 11.25 -15.52
C TYR A 298 -9.26 11.65 -14.65
N LEU A 299 -9.78 10.67 -13.88
CA LEU A 299 -10.94 10.86 -13.03
C LEU A 299 -10.63 10.56 -11.56
N TRP A 300 -11.19 11.37 -10.68
CA TRP A 300 -11.17 11.12 -9.24
C TRP A 300 -12.30 10.16 -8.85
N ARG A 301 -11.95 9.07 -8.17
CA ARG A 301 -12.89 8.06 -7.68
C ARG A 301 -12.84 7.98 -6.17
N VAL A 302 -13.97 8.13 -5.52
CA VAL A 302 -14.08 7.87 -4.08
C VAL A 302 -14.00 6.36 -3.89
N ILE A 303 -13.00 5.91 -3.14
CA ILE A 303 -12.77 4.49 -2.81
C ILE A 303 -13.12 4.17 -1.35
N GLU A 304 -13.30 5.19 -0.53
CA GLU A 304 -13.81 5.07 0.84
C GLU A 304 -14.59 6.30 1.25
N ASN A 305 -15.71 6.10 1.96
CA ASN A 305 -16.58 7.16 2.45
C ASN A 305 -16.35 7.39 3.96
N LYS A 306 -15.62 8.47 4.31
CA LYS A 306 -15.60 9.08 5.67
C LYS A 306 -15.08 8.22 6.84
N GLY A 307 -14.39 7.10 6.58
CA GLY A 307 -13.85 6.23 7.64
C GLY A 307 -12.44 6.59 8.10
N SER A 308 -11.62 7.03 7.17
CA SER A 308 -10.17 7.15 7.35
C SER A 308 -9.74 8.35 8.18
N SER A 309 -8.70 8.15 8.98
CA SER A 309 -7.94 9.20 9.71
C SER A 309 -6.51 9.35 9.20
N ALA A 310 -5.97 8.32 8.53
CA ALA A 310 -4.66 8.34 7.88
C ALA A 310 -4.63 7.33 6.74
N ILE A 311 -3.78 7.57 5.73
CA ILE A 311 -3.52 6.67 4.62
C ILE A 311 -2.02 6.43 4.46
N TYR A 312 -1.66 5.23 4.05
CA TYR A 312 -0.28 4.79 3.88
C TYR A 312 -0.15 4.02 2.58
N GLY A 313 0.66 4.53 1.65
CA GLY A 313 1.01 3.80 0.43
C GLY A 313 2.30 3.03 0.64
N VAL A 314 2.30 1.73 0.37
CA VAL A 314 3.48 0.90 0.57
C VAL A 314 3.54 -0.20 -0.50
N GLY A 315 4.66 -0.23 -1.24
CA GLY A 315 4.73 -1.10 -2.40
C GLY A 315 3.60 -0.77 -3.36
N ILE A 316 2.81 -1.75 -3.73
CA ILE A 316 1.63 -1.59 -4.59
C ILE A 316 0.31 -1.43 -3.81
N TYR A 317 0.37 -1.43 -2.48
CA TYR A 317 -0.82 -1.44 -1.63
C TYR A 317 -1.10 -0.07 -1.02
N LEU A 318 -2.39 0.17 -0.77
CA LEU A 318 -2.87 1.27 0.07
C LEU A 318 -3.46 0.70 1.36
N TYR A 319 -3.06 1.28 2.47
CA TYR A 319 -3.62 1.00 3.80
C TYR A 319 -4.29 2.25 4.34
N SER A 320 -5.33 2.04 5.11
CA SER A 320 -6.03 3.09 5.85
C SER A 320 -6.07 2.74 7.33
N ARG A 321 -5.87 3.74 8.16
CA ARG A 321 -6.24 3.69 9.55
C ARG A 321 -7.51 4.50 9.74
N HIS A 322 -8.53 3.87 10.28
CA HIS A 322 -9.79 4.53 10.58
C HIS A 322 -9.74 5.35 11.88
N ARG A 323 -10.78 6.15 12.11
CA ARG A 323 -10.89 6.99 13.31
C ARG A 323 -11.04 6.19 14.60
N ASP A 324 -11.55 4.98 14.51
CA ASP A 324 -11.64 4.02 15.62
C ASP A 324 -10.32 3.28 15.89
N GLY A 325 -9.28 3.55 15.09
CA GLY A 325 -7.95 2.93 15.18
C GLY A 325 -7.82 1.61 14.45
N SER A 326 -8.88 1.10 13.83
CA SER A 326 -8.81 -0.10 12.99
C SER A 326 -7.97 0.13 11.73
N VAL A 327 -7.34 -0.94 11.23
CA VAL A 327 -6.47 -0.93 10.05
C VAL A 327 -7.11 -1.70 8.92
N TRP A 328 -7.10 -1.10 7.75
CA TRP A 328 -7.72 -1.64 6.55
C TRP A 328 -6.75 -1.62 5.38
N ARG A 329 -6.86 -2.60 4.48
CA ARG A 329 -6.13 -2.66 3.20
C ARG A 329 -7.13 -2.49 2.06
N TYR A 330 -6.82 -1.61 1.11
CA TYR A 330 -7.61 -1.46 -0.10
C TYR A 330 -7.40 -2.68 -1.02
N THR A 331 -8.50 -3.24 -1.51
CA THR A 331 -8.48 -4.46 -2.33
C THR A 331 -8.22 -4.20 -3.82
N GLY A 332 -8.22 -2.92 -4.24
CA GLY A 332 -8.18 -2.52 -5.65
C GLY A 332 -9.57 -2.31 -6.27
N THR A 333 -10.63 -2.73 -5.59
CA THR A 333 -12.02 -2.52 -6.01
C THR A 333 -12.64 -1.35 -5.24
N PRO A 334 -13.24 -0.34 -5.89
CA PRO A 334 -13.83 0.81 -5.21
C PRO A 334 -14.80 0.41 -4.10
N ILE A 335 -14.64 1.05 -2.95
CA ILE A 335 -15.46 0.86 -1.72
C ILE A 335 -15.25 -0.51 -1.04
N ILE A 336 -14.34 -1.36 -1.53
CA ILE A 336 -14.06 -2.66 -0.92
C ILE A 336 -12.69 -2.64 -0.25
N TRP A 337 -12.71 -2.84 1.08
CA TRP A 337 -11.54 -2.85 1.94
C TRP A 337 -11.51 -4.09 2.81
N GLU A 338 -10.33 -4.64 3.00
CA GLU A 338 -10.07 -5.75 3.92
C GLU A 338 -9.67 -5.21 5.29
N GLN A 339 -10.41 -5.57 6.33
CA GLN A 339 -10.01 -5.23 7.70
C GLN A 339 -8.85 -6.12 8.14
N LEU A 340 -7.72 -5.52 8.48
CA LEU A 340 -6.52 -6.21 8.96
C LEU A 340 -6.44 -6.24 10.49
N ASP A 341 -6.88 -5.17 11.15
CA ASP A 341 -6.96 -5.09 12.60
C ASP A 341 -8.23 -4.35 13.02
N SER A 342 -8.89 -4.87 14.04
CA SER A 342 -10.05 -4.26 14.68
C SER A 342 -9.73 -3.61 16.02
N VAL A 343 -8.47 -3.74 16.50
CA VAL A 343 -8.07 -3.19 17.80
C VAL A 343 -7.80 -1.69 17.66
N PRO A 344 -8.44 -0.83 18.46
CA PRO A 344 -8.41 0.63 18.27
C PRO A 344 -7.14 1.28 18.81
N ASN A 345 -5.97 0.72 18.56
CA ASN A 345 -4.70 1.20 19.11
C ASN A 345 -3.58 1.39 18.07
N SER A 346 -3.82 1.11 16.78
CA SER A 346 -2.84 1.34 15.73
C SER A 346 -2.52 2.83 15.57
N VAL A 347 -1.24 3.16 15.39
CA VAL A 347 -0.73 4.54 15.19
C VAL A 347 -0.17 4.71 13.78
N ALA A 348 0.52 3.68 13.26
CA ALA A 348 1.10 3.69 11.93
C ALA A 348 1.15 2.28 11.34
N VAL A 349 1.06 2.21 10.02
CA VAL A 349 1.13 0.98 9.24
C VAL A 349 2.26 1.08 8.24
N VAL A 350 3.01 0.01 8.10
CA VAL A 350 4.08 -0.13 7.12
C VAL A 350 3.95 -1.48 6.42
N GLY A 351 4.10 -1.51 5.13
CA GLY A 351 4.09 -2.76 4.38
C GLY A 351 5.39 -3.01 3.64
N GLY A 352 5.65 -4.26 3.36
CA GLY A 352 6.74 -4.71 2.53
C GLY A 352 6.31 -4.99 1.08
N ARG A 353 7.28 -5.06 0.16
CA ARG A 353 7.01 -5.33 -1.26
C ARG A 353 6.42 -6.72 -1.52
N LYS A 354 6.62 -7.66 -0.60
CA LYS A 354 6.10 -9.03 -0.69
C LYS A 354 4.76 -9.23 0.03
N GLY A 355 4.11 -8.12 0.41
CA GLY A 355 2.83 -8.16 1.10
C GLY A 355 2.95 -8.31 2.61
N GLU A 356 4.16 -8.25 3.18
CA GLU A 356 4.33 -8.18 4.63
C GLU A 356 3.72 -6.87 5.15
N VAL A 357 3.10 -6.93 6.32
CA VAL A 357 2.51 -5.75 6.97
C VAL A 357 2.95 -5.70 8.42
N TRP A 358 3.31 -4.52 8.85
CA TRP A 358 3.62 -4.22 10.25
C TRP A 358 2.84 -3.00 10.69
N GLU A 359 2.56 -2.95 11.98
CA GLU A 359 1.99 -1.76 12.60
C GLU A 359 2.68 -1.42 13.91
N THR A 360 2.57 -0.17 14.29
CA THR A 360 2.90 0.28 15.64
C THR A 360 1.63 0.64 16.39
N THR A 361 1.57 0.28 17.66
CA THR A 361 0.45 0.60 18.53
C THR A 361 0.73 1.86 19.34
N SER A 362 -0.30 2.43 19.93
CA SER A 362 -0.17 3.58 20.85
C SER A 362 0.61 3.24 22.12
N ALA A 363 0.74 1.96 22.47
CA ALA A 363 1.62 1.49 23.54
C ALA A 363 3.09 1.41 23.13
N GLY A 364 3.39 1.58 21.82
CA GLY A 364 4.73 1.49 21.25
C GLY A 364 5.13 0.09 20.82
N ASP A 365 4.22 -0.89 20.91
CA ASP A 365 4.47 -2.23 20.39
C ASP A 365 4.63 -2.20 18.86
N THR A 366 5.49 -3.06 18.32
CA THR A 366 5.55 -3.36 16.89
C THR A 366 4.98 -4.75 16.65
N LEU A 367 3.97 -4.81 15.82
CA LEU A 367 3.25 -6.03 15.45
C LEU A 367 3.55 -6.37 13.99
N LYS A 368 3.60 -7.66 13.67
CA LYS A 368 3.70 -8.22 12.33
C LYS A 368 2.44 -9.00 12.02
N LEU A 369 1.85 -8.75 10.86
CA LEU A 369 0.76 -9.55 10.33
C LEU A 369 1.30 -10.94 9.97
N VAL A 370 0.68 -11.98 10.52
CA VAL A 370 0.99 -13.39 10.24
C VAL A 370 -0.16 -13.95 9.40
N SER A 371 0.15 -14.31 8.16
CA SER A 371 -0.81 -14.91 7.21
C SER A 371 -1.13 -16.36 7.56
#